data_8e5b70da174e2943c4842ccd30d8041c
#
_entry.id   8e5b70da174e2943c4842ccd30d8041c
#
_cell.length_a   1.000
_cell.length_b   1.000
_cell.length_c   1.000
_cell.angle_alpha   90.00
_cell.angle_beta   90.00
_cell.angle_gamma   90.00
#
_symmetry.space_group_name_H-M   'P 1'
#
loop_
_entity.id
_entity.type
_entity.pdbx_description
1 polymer ?
#
loop_
_entity_poly.entity_id
_entity_poly.type
_entity_poly.pdbx_seq_one_letter_code
_entity_poly.pdbx_strand_id
1 'polypeptide(L)'
;MRLTHLVGDARNRLLRHGLPALAVLLLASGCSAGWLPSSAREPSEAEQLVARADALAGTGWDHSARALYERVVREYPGDPAAAPALYNLGRLQVDPTSGFRNYRVAHATFSRLLTDFPKSRWEGEARAWRATLSDLQIREEEATRLKLQVQSRDEEATRLKQQLRWREEEAARIKSQLQLREEETSGLKAQIQQLRRVDLNLERRR
;
A
#
# COMPACT_ATOMS: atom_id res chain seq x y z
N MET A 1 57.94 -9.15 -25.56
CA MET A 1 59.29 -8.58 -25.35
C MET A 1 59.47 -8.42 -23.86
N ARG A 2 60.19 -9.35 -23.34
CA ARG A 2 61.55 -9.23 -22.71
C ARG A 2 61.50 -8.35 -21.46
N LEU A 3 61.92 -8.76 -20.36
CA LEU A 3 62.91 -9.67 -19.73
C LEU A 3 63.23 -9.06 -18.37
N THR A 4 63.08 -9.77 -17.31
CA THR A 4 64.14 -10.48 -16.56
C THR A 4 64.94 -9.64 -15.58
N HIS A 5 65.08 -10.27 -14.40
CA HIS A 5 66.26 -10.32 -13.51
C HIS A 5 66.43 -9.17 -12.52
N LEU A 6 66.63 -9.43 -11.28
CA LEU A 6 67.74 -10.15 -10.54
C LEU A 6 67.28 -10.28 -9.08
N VAL A 7 67.17 -11.35 -8.44
CA VAL A 7 68.09 -12.32 -7.84
C VAL A 7 69.39 -11.69 -7.32
N GLY A 8 69.64 -11.87 -6.06
CA GLY A 8 70.97 -11.69 -5.39
C GLY A 8 70.70 -11.24 -3.96
N ASP A 9 70.65 -12.06 -3.04
CA ASP A 9 71.78 -12.79 -2.38
C ASP A 9 72.33 -11.97 -1.22
N ALA A 10 72.25 -12.49 -0.07
CA ALA A 10 73.37 -12.63 0.86
C ALA A 10 72.86 -13.07 2.25
N ARG A 11 72.90 -14.35 2.39
CA ARG A 11 73.29 -15.06 3.59
C ARG A 11 74.46 -14.38 4.31
N ASN A 12 74.44 -14.51 5.62
CA ASN A 12 75.59 -14.44 6.52
C ASN A 12 75.85 -13.10 7.23
N ARG A 13 75.41 -13.02 8.44
CA ARG A 13 76.43 -12.90 9.55
C ARG A 13 75.81 -13.38 10.86
N LEU A 14 76.21 -14.57 11.16
CA LEU A 14 76.17 -15.17 12.48
C LEU A 14 77.07 -14.39 13.46
N LEU A 15 76.66 -14.47 14.70
CA LEU A 15 77.48 -14.43 15.92
C LEU A 15 77.96 -13.06 16.41
N ARG A 16 77.36 -12.61 17.48
CA ARG A 16 78.14 -12.43 18.74
C ARG A 16 77.27 -11.81 19.85
N HIS A 17 77.48 -12.48 21.00
CA HIS A 17 77.19 -11.99 22.36
C HIS A 17 75.75 -11.99 22.81
N GLY A 18 75.26 -12.80 23.63
CA GLY A 18 75.79 -13.21 24.96
C GLY A 18 74.73 -12.80 25.97
N LEU A 19 74.12 -13.81 26.54
CA LEU A 19 73.21 -13.83 27.70
C LEU A 19 73.07 -12.53 28.55
N PRO A 20 71.87 -12.18 29.04
CA PRO A 20 71.19 -13.00 30.04
C PRO A 20 69.76 -13.33 29.79
N ALA A 21 69.47 -14.56 29.57
CA ALA A 21 68.15 -15.19 29.63
C ALA A 21 67.84 -15.45 31.10
N LEU A 22 67.36 -14.48 31.86
CA LEU A 22 66.70 -14.77 33.17
C LEU A 22 65.89 -13.62 33.79
N ALA A 23 65.48 -12.63 33.05
CA ALA A 23 64.70 -11.50 33.62
C ALA A 23 63.38 -11.17 32.94
N VAL A 24 62.85 -12.04 32.04
CA VAL A 24 61.60 -11.79 31.34
C VAL A 24 60.44 -12.75 31.77
N LEU A 25 60.70 -13.60 32.77
CA LEU A 25 59.73 -14.66 33.15
C LEU A 25 58.85 -14.32 34.38
N LEU A 26 58.79 -13.06 34.83
CA LEU A 26 58.01 -12.66 36.01
C LEU A 26 57.04 -11.51 35.79
N LEU A 27 56.74 -11.11 34.55
CA LEU A 27 55.70 -10.07 34.30
C LEU A 27 54.53 -10.58 33.48
N ALA A 28 54.35 -11.89 33.30
CA ALA A 28 53.19 -12.48 32.57
C ALA A 28 52.11 -13.03 33.50
N SER A 29 52.08 -12.67 34.78
CA SER A 29 51.06 -13.17 35.73
C SER A 29 50.10 -12.11 36.24
N GLY A 30 49.70 -11.17 35.40
CA GLY A 30 48.86 -10.12 35.90
C GLY A 30 47.87 -9.52 34.89
N CYS A 31 47.08 -10.30 34.17
CA CYS A 31 45.89 -9.83 33.50
C CYS A 31 45.05 -10.97 32.89
N SER A 32 44.76 -12.00 33.66
CA SER A 32 43.73 -13.00 33.26
C SER A 32 42.52 -12.99 34.19
N ALA A 33 42.19 -11.83 34.77
CA ALA A 33 40.98 -11.65 35.56
C ALA A 33 40.02 -10.71 34.87
N GLY A 34 39.43 -11.16 33.76
CA GLY A 34 38.47 -10.33 33.03
C GLY A 34 37.67 -11.03 31.95
N TRP A 35 38.00 -12.24 31.61
CA TRP A 35 37.15 -13.02 30.70
C TRP A 35 36.44 -14.15 31.48
N LEU A 36 35.60 -13.76 32.44
CA LEU A 36 34.46 -14.58 32.76
C LEU A 36 33.47 -14.34 31.61
N PRO A 37 33.05 -15.37 30.84
CA PRO A 37 31.91 -15.19 29.99
C PRO A 37 30.81 -14.66 30.89
N SER A 38 30.33 -13.45 30.63
CA SER A 38 29.10 -12.92 31.18
C SER A 38 28.11 -14.09 31.14
N SER A 39 27.65 -14.55 32.30
CA SER A 39 26.72 -15.67 32.39
C SER A 39 25.58 -15.34 31.41
N ALA A 40 25.61 -16.04 30.27
CA ALA A 40 24.60 -15.86 29.27
C ALA A 40 23.25 -16.14 29.97
N ARG A 41 22.50 -15.08 30.23
CA ARG A 41 21.16 -15.21 30.82
C ARG A 41 20.40 -16.20 29.94
N GLU A 42 19.90 -17.25 30.55
CA GLU A 42 19.01 -18.15 29.81
C GLU A 42 17.87 -17.35 29.17
N PRO A 43 17.60 -17.55 27.87
CA PRO A 43 16.54 -16.82 27.20
C PRO A 43 15.20 -17.10 27.86
N SER A 44 14.40 -16.07 28.10
CA SER A 44 13.05 -16.22 28.63
C SER A 44 12.19 -17.11 27.73
N GLU A 45 11.12 -17.69 28.28
CA GLU A 45 10.18 -18.46 27.45
C GLU A 45 9.63 -17.64 26.29
N ALA A 46 9.33 -16.35 26.52
CA ALA A 46 8.90 -15.40 25.49
C ALA A 46 9.97 -15.23 24.40
N GLU A 47 11.24 -15.08 24.76
CA GLU A 47 12.37 -15.00 23.81
C GLU A 47 12.51 -16.29 22.98
N GLN A 48 12.36 -17.46 23.60
CA GLN A 48 12.38 -18.74 22.90
C GLN A 48 11.20 -18.90 21.91
N LEU A 49 10.01 -18.47 22.31
CA LEU A 49 8.83 -18.48 21.43
C LEU A 49 9.02 -17.56 20.23
N VAL A 50 9.57 -16.34 20.41
CA VAL A 50 9.89 -15.43 19.31
C VAL A 50 10.93 -16.04 18.37
N ALA A 51 12.03 -16.57 18.89
CA ALA A 51 13.06 -17.22 18.08
C ALA A 51 12.49 -18.38 17.23
N ARG A 52 11.60 -19.17 17.81
CA ARG A 52 10.90 -20.23 17.08
C ARG A 52 9.95 -19.68 16.02
N ALA A 53 9.24 -18.60 16.32
CA ALA A 53 8.35 -17.94 15.36
C ALA A 53 9.16 -17.37 14.18
N ASP A 54 10.31 -16.73 14.46
CA ASP A 54 11.21 -16.18 13.44
C ASP A 54 11.73 -17.29 12.51
N ALA A 55 12.12 -18.44 13.05
CA ALA A 55 12.55 -19.59 12.27
C ALA A 55 11.42 -20.11 11.35
N LEU A 56 10.18 -20.19 11.85
CA LEU A 56 9.03 -20.60 11.07
C LEU A 56 8.70 -19.60 9.95
N ALA A 57 8.72 -18.30 10.26
CA ALA A 57 8.49 -17.26 9.26
C ALA A 57 9.56 -17.29 8.16
N GLY A 58 10.84 -17.53 8.53
CA GLY A 58 11.94 -17.67 7.58
C GLY A 58 11.81 -18.89 6.63
N THR A 59 11.00 -19.86 6.97
CA THR A 59 10.73 -21.05 6.15
C THR A 59 9.35 -21.02 5.47
N GLY A 60 8.60 -19.90 5.56
CA GLY A 60 7.29 -19.73 4.94
C GLY A 60 6.13 -20.35 5.72
N TRP A 61 6.35 -20.79 6.95
CA TRP A 61 5.29 -21.31 7.85
C TRP A 61 4.59 -20.16 8.60
N ASP A 62 4.08 -19.18 7.84
CA ASP A 62 3.52 -17.95 8.36
C ASP A 62 2.37 -18.16 9.35
N HIS A 63 1.51 -19.15 9.13
CA HIS A 63 0.43 -19.50 10.06
C HIS A 63 0.97 -19.87 11.45
N SER A 64 1.99 -20.72 11.49
CA SER A 64 2.58 -21.18 12.74
C SER A 64 3.39 -20.06 13.41
N ALA A 65 4.13 -19.28 12.61
CA ALA A 65 4.85 -18.13 13.10
C ALA A 65 3.92 -17.10 13.74
N ARG A 66 2.84 -16.76 13.05
CA ARG A 66 1.81 -15.84 13.53
C ARG A 66 1.22 -16.30 14.87
N ALA A 67 0.85 -17.57 14.97
CA ALA A 67 0.27 -18.11 16.20
C ALA A 67 1.21 -17.96 17.41
N LEU A 68 2.53 -18.16 17.19
CA LEU A 68 3.52 -17.98 18.24
C LEU A 68 3.74 -16.52 18.61
N TYR A 69 3.79 -15.60 17.63
CA TYR A 69 3.88 -14.16 17.93
C TYR A 69 2.64 -13.68 18.70
N GLU A 70 1.42 -14.09 18.27
CA GLU A 70 0.18 -13.77 18.98
C GLU A 70 0.17 -14.31 20.39
N ARG A 71 0.73 -15.52 20.60
CA ARG A 71 0.88 -16.10 21.94
C ARG A 71 1.80 -15.25 22.81
N VAL A 72 2.97 -14.84 22.31
CA VAL A 72 3.89 -13.96 23.06
C VAL A 72 3.21 -12.66 23.45
N VAL A 73 2.55 -11.99 22.50
CA VAL A 73 1.86 -10.70 22.74
C VAL A 73 0.70 -10.81 23.74
N ARG A 74 0.07 -11.97 23.83
CA ARG A 74 -1.05 -12.23 24.73
C ARG A 74 -0.59 -12.68 26.12
N GLU A 75 0.37 -13.59 26.20
CA GLU A 75 0.78 -14.26 27.44
C GLU A 75 1.90 -13.49 28.18
N TYR A 76 2.72 -12.74 27.42
CA TYR A 76 3.88 -12.00 27.94
C TYR A 76 3.86 -10.51 27.53
N PRO A 77 2.76 -9.76 27.75
CA PRO A 77 2.61 -8.40 27.22
C PRO A 77 3.63 -7.39 27.75
N GLY A 78 4.21 -7.63 28.93
CA GLY A 78 5.24 -6.77 29.54
C GLY A 78 6.68 -7.24 29.31
N ASP A 79 6.88 -8.39 28.65
CA ASP A 79 8.23 -8.89 28.37
C ASP A 79 8.84 -8.13 27.18
N PRO A 80 10.15 -7.77 27.24
CA PRO A 80 10.83 -7.14 26.11
C PRO A 80 10.71 -7.91 24.79
N ALA A 81 10.52 -9.23 24.84
CA ALA A 81 10.31 -10.08 23.66
C ALA A 81 8.95 -9.83 22.96
N ALA A 82 7.99 -9.18 23.63
CA ALA A 82 6.74 -8.80 22.98
C ALA A 82 6.95 -7.70 21.91
N ALA A 83 7.97 -6.87 22.03
CA ALA A 83 8.27 -5.85 21.02
C ALA A 83 8.66 -6.45 19.66
N PRO A 84 9.66 -7.36 19.53
CA PRO A 84 9.93 -8.05 18.27
C PRO A 84 8.74 -8.90 17.80
N ALA A 85 7.97 -9.51 18.70
CA ALA A 85 6.78 -10.27 18.32
C ALA A 85 5.74 -9.37 17.66
N LEU A 86 5.44 -8.19 18.22
CA LEU A 86 4.53 -7.21 17.62
C LEU A 86 5.06 -6.71 16.27
N TYR A 87 6.36 -6.42 16.18
CA TYR A 87 6.96 -5.95 14.94
C TYR A 87 6.81 -6.98 13.81
N ASN A 88 7.20 -8.24 14.07
CA ASN A 88 7.14 -9.31 13.09
C ASN A 88 5.69 -9.69 12.75
N LEU A 89 4.76 -9.64 13.70
CA LEU A 89 3.33 -9.80 13.45
C LEU A 89 2.80 -8.71 12.51
N GLY A 90 3.17 -7.45 12.75
CA GLY A 90 2.84 -6.34 11.84
C GLY A 90 3.42 -6.55 10.45
N ARG A 91 4.64 -7.04 10.32
CA ARG A 91 5.26 -7.38 9.03
C ARG A 91 4.48 -8.45 8.27
N LEU A 92 4.07 -9.54 8.93
CA LEU A 92 3.21 -10.56 8.31
C LEU A 92 1.88 -9.99 7.81
N GLN A 93 1.34 -8.99 8.51
CA GLN A 93 0.08 -8.34 8.15
C GLN A 93 0.19 -7.34 7.01
N VAL A 94 1.39 -6.88 6.66
CA VAL A 94 1.63 -6.02 5.47
C VAL A 94 2.16 -6.79 4.28
N ASP A 95 2.71 -7.99 4.49
CA ASP A 95 3.29 -8.81 3.44
C ASP A 95 2.20 -9.31 2.47
N PRO A 96 2.30 -9.00 1.16
CA PRO A 96 1.34 -9.44 0.16
C PRO A 96 1.33 -10.97 -0.04
N THR A 97 2.39 -11.66 0.36
CA THR A 97 2.55 -13.11 0.16
C THR A 97 2.10 -13.94 1.35
N SER A 98 1.96 -13.33 2.53
CA SER A 98 1.69 -14.03 3.80
C SER A 98 0.27 -14.61 3.94
N GLY A 99 -0.66 -14.31 3.06
CA GLY A 99 -2.07 -14.68 3.22
C GLY A 99 -2.81 -13.98 4.38
N PHE A 100 -2.12 -13.17 5.19
CA PHE A 100 -2.66 -12.43 6.34
C PHE A 100 -2.72 -10.94 6.12
N ARG A 101 -2.53 -10.47 4.88
CA ARG A 101 -2.50 -9.06 4.55
C ARG A 101 -3.76 -8.35 5.02
N ASN A 102 -3.59 -7.45 5.99
CA ASN A 102 -4.64 -6.60 6.49
C ASN A 102 -4.03 -5.31 7.03
N TYR A 103 -4.04 -4.26 6.23
CA TYR A 103 -3.40 -2.98 6.55
C TYR A 103 -3.98 -2.29 7.79
N ARG A 104 -5.28 -2.46 8.05
CA ARG A 104 -5.93 -1.90 9.25
C ARG A 104 -5.43 -2.60 10.52
N VAL A 105 -5.34 -3.92 10.49
CA VAL A 105 -4.81 -4.71 11.62
C VAL A 105 -3.33 -4.41 11.81
N ALA A 106 -2.55 -4.35 10.74
CA ALA A 106 -1.13 -3.98 10.80
C ALA A 106 -0.91 -2.60 11.44
N HIS A 107 -1.70 -1.60 11.05
CA HIS A 107 -1.66 -0.26 11.65
C HIS A 107 -1.90 -0.32 13.17
N ALA A 108 -2.92 -1.08 13.62
CA ALA A 108 -3.20 -1.27 15.04
C ALA A 108 -2.05 -1.99 15.75
N THR A 109 -1.45 -3.01 15.13
CA THR A 109 -0.32 -3.78 15.67
C THR A 109 0.92 -2.88 15.88
N PHE A 110 1.30 -2.08 14.87
CA PHE A 110 2.42 -1.13 14.99
C PHE A 110 2.11 -0.01 15.98
N SER A 111 0.86 0.46 16.04
CA SER A 111 0.45 1.45 17.04
C SER A 111 0.60 0.91 18.46
N ARG A 112 0.20 -0.34 18.70
CA ARG A 112 0.37 -1.03 19.97
C ARG A 112 1.85 -1.14 20.34
N LEU A 113 2.73 -1.54 19.38
CA LEU A 113 4.17 -1.59 19.62
C LEU A 113 4.71 -0.24 20.10
N LEU A 114 4.30 0.85 19.44
CA LEU A 114 4.76 2.20 19.79
C LEU A 114 4.24 2.67 21.15
N THR A 115 3.06 2.20 21.58
CA THR A 115 2.47 2.53 22.87
C THR A 115 3.09 1.72 23.99
N ASP A 116 3.20 0.41 23.81
CA ASP A 116 3.64 -0.52 24.86
C ASP A 116 5.19 -0.50 25.01
N PHE A 117 5.90 -0.26 23.90
CA PHE A 117 7.38 -0.30 23.84
C PHE A 117 7.99 0.93 23.14
N PRO A 118 7.79 2.16 23.66
CA PRO A 118 8.18 3.40 22.97
C PRO A 118 9.67 3.61 22.81
N LYS A 119 10.51 2.81 23.52
CA LYS A 119 11.97 2.85 23.43
C LYS A 119 12.58 1.57 22.85
N SER A 120 11.77 0.78 22.16
CA SER A 120 12.27 -0.44 21.51
C SER A 120 13.12 -0.09 20.29
N ARG A 121 14.05 -0.98 19.94
CA ARG A 121 14.83 -0.83 18.69
C ARG A 121 13.96 -0.76 17.43
N TRP A 122 12.70 -1.20 17.52
CA TRP A 122 11.72 -1.24 16.43
C TRP A 122 10.88 0.03 16.31
N GLU A 123 11.06 1.01 17.23
CA GLU A 123 10.26 2.24 17.27
C GLU A 123 10.28 2.98 15.94
N GLY A 124 11.47 3.22 15.37
CA GLY A 124 11.63 3.98 14.12
C GLY A 124 10.90 3.33 12.94
N GLU A 125 11.10 2.02 12.78
CA GLU A 125 10.48 1.26 11.70
C GLU A 125 8.96 1.13 11.88
N ALA A 126 8.50 0.87 13.11
CA ALA A 126 7.08 0.79 13.41
C ALA A 126 6.37 2.13 13.18
N ARG A 127 7.03 3.25 13.46
CA ARG A 127 6.52 4.60 13.18
C ARG A 127 6.40 4.83 11.67
N ALA A 128 7.40 4.43 10.90
CA ALA A 128 7.37 4.53 9.44
C ALA A 128 6.25 3.68 8.84
N TRP A 129 6.12 2.43 9.28
CA TRP A 129 5.02 1.56 8.84
C TRP A 129 3.65 2.13 9.17
N ARG A 130 3.46 2.61 10.41
CA ARG A 130 2.19 3.21 10.83
C ARG A 130 1.83 4.41 9.96
N ALA A 131 2.78 5.30 9.67
CA ALA A 131 2.54 6.46 8.79
C ALA A 131 2.15 6.02 7.38
N THR A 132 2.91 5.09 6.77
CA THR A 132 2.61 4.57 5.43
C THR A 132 1.23 3.91 5.36
N LEU A 133 0.86 3.14 6.38
CA LEU A 133 -0.45 2.47 6.45
C LEU A 133 -1.58 3.47 6.64
N SER A 134 -1.37 4.54 7.41
CA SER A 134 -2.33 5.64 7.54
C SER A 134 -2.57 6.33 6.19
N ASP A 135 -1.51 6.64 5.44
CA ASP A 135 -1.63 7.24 4.11
C ASP A 135 -2.35 6.33 3.11
N LEU A 136 -2.09 5.01 3.18
CA LEU A 136 -2.79 4.03 2.35
C LEU A 136 -4.29 3.97 2.67
N GLN A 137 -4.68 4.03 3.94
CA GLN A 137 -6.08 4.06 4.36
C GLN A 137 -6.80 5.30 3.84
N ILE A 138 -6.17 6.47 3.97
CA ILE A 138 -6.72 7.74 3.44
C ILE A 138 -6.94 7.64 1.93
N ARG A 139 -5.96 7.14 1.19
CA ARG A 139 -6.06 6.97 -0.28
C ARG A 139 -7.16 5.98 -0.68
N GLU A 140 -7.34 4.90 0.07
CA GLU A 140 -8.40 3.92 -0.18
C GLU A 140 -9.80 4.52 0.07
N GLU A 141 -9.95 5.32 1.13
CA GLU A 141 -11.19 6.06 1.42
C GLU A 141 -11.49 7.09 0.33
N GLU A 142 -10.49 7.86 -0.11
CA GLU A 142 -10.62 8.82 -1.21
C GLU A 142 -11.00 8.12 -2.53
N ALA A 143 -10.34 7.01 -2.87
CA ALA A 143 -10.66 6.23 -4.07
C ALA A 143 -12.10 5.69 -4.03
N THR A 144 -12.56 5.22 -2.89
CA THR A 144 -13.93 4.76 -2.68
C THR A 144 -14.93 5.91 -2.85
N ARG A 145 -14.64 7.06 -2.25
CA ARG A 145 -15.46 8.27 -2.38
C ARG A 145 -15.57 8.74 -3.83
N LEU A 146 -14.44 8.80 -4.54
CA LEU A 146 -14.41 9.18 -5.96
C LEU A 146 -15.19 8.20 -6.83
N LYS A 147 -15.07 6.90 -6.57
CA LYS A 147 -15.84 5.87 -7.28
C LYS A 147 -17.34 6.08 -7.13
N LEU A 148 -17.82 6.34 -5.91
CA LEU A 148 -19.24 6.64 -5.66
C LEU A 148 -19.68 7.92 -6.37
N GLN A 149 -18.84 8.94 -6.39
CA GLN A 149 -19.12 10.19 -7.09
C GLN A 149 -19.22 9.99 -8.61
N VAL A 150 -18.33 9.20 -9.20
CA VAL A 150 -18.39 8.83 -10.63
C VAL A 150 -19.69 8.09 -10.93
N GLN A 151 -20.06 7.09 -10.13
CA GLN A 151 -21.30 6.35 -10.31
C GLN A 151 -22.53 7.27 -10.27
N SER A 152 -22.61 8.19 -9.32
CA SER A 152 -23.74 9.14 -9.24
C SER A 152 -23.81 10.07 -10.46
N ARG A 153 -22.66 10.50 -10.99
CA ARG A 153 -22.59 11.31 -12.22
C ARG A 153 -23.01 10.54 -13.46
N ASP A 154 -22.66 9.28 -13.56
CA ASP A 154 -23.07 8.41 -14.67
C ASP A 154 -24.59 8.16 -14.66
N GLU A 155 -25.18 7.98 -13.49
CA GLU A 155 -26.61 7.87 -13.33
C GLU A 155 -27.34 9.17 -13.74
N GLU A 156 -26.82 10.33 -13.29
CA GLU A 156 -27.36 11.65 -13.68
C GLU A 156 -27.27 11.86 -15.21
N ALA A 157 -26.11 11.55 -15.79
CA ALA A 157 -25.90 11.65 -17.23
C ALA A 157 -26.86 10.74 -18.02
N THR A 158 -27.14 9.56 -17.52
CA THR A 158 -28.10 8.62 -18.12
C THR A 158 -29.51 9.17 -18.07
N ARG A 159 -29.93 9.73 -16.94
CA ARG A 159 -31.24 10.39 -16.79
C ARG A 159 -31.40 11.58 -17.73
N LEU A 160 -30.38 12.43 -17.81
CA LEU A 160 -30.39 13.58 -18.72
C LEU A 160 -30.47 13.16 -20.20
N LYS A 161 -29.75 12.12 -20.61
CA LYS A 161 -29.84 11.55 -21.96
C LYS A 161 -31.24 11.04 -22.27
N GLN A 162 -31.91 10.39 -21.32
CA GLN A 162 -33.29 9.93 -21.51
C GLN A 162 -34.25 11.10 -21.65
N GLN A 163 -34.11 12.15 -20.83
CA GLN A 163 -34.94 13.37 -20.95
C GLN A 163 -34.74 14.10 -22.29
N LEU A 164 -33.48 14.16 -22.77
CA LEU A 164 -33.18 14.75 -24.08
C LEU A 164 -33.86 13.96 -25.19
N ARG A 165 -33.78 12.65 -25.24
CA ARG A 165 -34.44 11.80 -26.23
C ARG A 165 -35.96 12.02 -26.21
N TRP A 166 -36.56 12.03 -25.04
CA TRP A 166 -38.01 12.29 -24.92
C TRP A 166 -38.40 13.66 -25.48
N ARG A 167 -37.62 14.71 -25.18
CA ARG A 167 -37.85 16.06 -25.71
C ARG A 167 -37.64 16.14 -27.23
N GLU A 168 -36.67 15.44 -27.77
CA GLU A 168 -36.45 15.35 -29.21
C GLU A 168 -37.63 14.67 -29.91
N GLU A 169 -38.14 13.59 -29.37
CA GLU A 169 -39.32 12.90 -29.89
C GLU A 169 -40.57 13.80 -29.82
N GLU A 170 -40.77 14.51 -28.73
CA GLU A 170 -41.87 15.45 -28.57
C GLU A 170 -41.78 16.61 -29.59
N ALA A 171 -40.60 17.19 -29.74
CA ALA A 171 -40.36 18.23 -30.74
C ALA A 171 -40.61 17.74 -32.17
N ALA A 172 -40.22 16.50 -32.49
CA ALA A 172 -40.49 15.89 -33.79
C ALA A 172 -42.01 15.71 -34.02
N ARG A 173 -42.74 15.27 -33.01
CA ARG A 173 -44.25 15.17 -33.08
C ARG A 173 -44.89 16.52 -33.29
N ILE A 174 -44.50 17.53 -32.52
CA ILE A 174 -45.05 18.89 -32.68
C ILE A 174 -44.74 19.43 -34.07
N LYS A 175 -43.50 19.24 -34.57
CA LYS A 175 -43.12 19.66 -35.92
C LYS A 175 -43.98 19.01 -37.00
N SER A 176 -44.26 17.72 -36.91
CA SER A 176 -45.12 17.01 -37.87
C SER A 176 -46.57 17.51 -37.82
N GLN A 177 -47.11 17.80 -36.63
CA GLN A 177 -48.44 18.37 -36.45
C GLN A 177 -48.53 19.77 -37.07
N LEU A 178 -47.51 20.60 -36.87
CA LEU A 178 -47.46 21.93 -37.49
C LEU A 178 -47.45 21.84 -39.02
N GLN A 179 -46.68 20.94 -39.62
CA GLN A 179 -46.68 20.72 -41.07
C GLN A 179 -48.09 20.35 -41.59
N LEU A 180 -48.75 19.40 -40.95
CA LEU A 180 -50.11 19.02 -41.31
C LEU A 180 -51.09 20.21 -41.22
N ARG A 181 -51.00 21.02 -40.18
CA ARG A 181 -51.83 22.24 -40.02
C ARG A 181 -51.52 23.30 -41.08
N GLU A 182 -50.28 23.47 -41.47
CA GLU A 182 -49.87 24.37 -42.55
C GLU A 182 -50.43 23.89 -43.91
N GLU A 183 -50.40 22.59 -44.20
CA GLU A 183 -50.99 21.99 -45.38
C GLU A 183 -52.55 22.19 -45.43
N GLU A 184 -53.22 21.91 -44.28
CA GLU A 184 -54.64 22.15 -44.16
C GLU A 184 -55.02 23.62 -44.41
N THR A 185 -54.26 24.54 -43.78
CA THR A 185 -54.53 25.99 -43.95
C THR A 185 -54.22 26.47 -45.35
N SER A 186 -53.24 25.92 -46.02
CA SER A 186 -52.95 26.24 -47.42
C SER A 186 -54.02 25.73 -48.36
N GLY A 187 -54.54 24.52 -48.13
CA GLY A 187 -55.63 23.94 -48.83
C GLY A 187 -56.97 24.76 -48.71
N LEU A 188 -57.25 25.15 -47.45
CA LEU A 188 -58.44 26.01 -47.19
C LEU A 188 -58.33 27.38 -47.87
N LYS A 189 -57.12 28.00 -47.85
CA LYS A 189 -56.87 29.26 -48.57
C LYS A 189 -57.08 29.12 -50.07
N ALA A 190 -56.67 28.03 -50.69
CA ALA A 190 -56.85 27.75 -52.10
C ALA A 190 -58.37 27.58 -52.42
N GLN A 191 -59.12 26.86 -51.58
CA GLN A 191 -60.56 26.71 -51.72
C GLN A 191 -61.29 28.05 -51.62
N ILE A 192 -60.93 28.88 -50.65
CA ILE A 192 -61.53 30.24 -50.53
C ILE A 192 -61.22 31.09 -51.77
N GLN A 193 -60.02 31.02 -52.32
CA GLN A 193 -59.68 31.73 -53.54
C GLN A 193 -60.51 31.22 -54.75
N GLN A 194 -60.72 29.94 -54.84
CA GLN A 194 -61.55 29.35 -55.89
C GLN A 194 -63.01 29.79 -55.79
N LEU A 195 -63.58 29.74 -54.61
CA LEU A 195 -64.96 30.23 -54.34
C LEU A 195 -65.10 31.70 -54.68
N ARG A 196 -64.19 32.55 -54.28
CA ARG A 196 -64.19 33.98 -54.66
C ARG A 196 -64.13 34.19 -56.18
N ARG A 197 -63.37 33.38 -56.92
CA ARG A 197 -63.35 33.44 -58.40
C ARG A 197 -64.72 33.09 -59.01
N VAL A 198 -65.40 32.10 -58.45
CA VAL A 198 -66.76 31.71 -58.91
C VAL A 198 -67.71 32.82 -58.65
N ASP A 199 -67.74 33.40 -57.44
CA ASP A 199 -68.59 34.53 -57.08
C ASP A 199 -68.42 35.72 -58.03
N LEU A 200 -67.20 36.14 -58.27
CA LEU A 200 -66.90 37.23 -59.20
C LEU A 200 -67.36 36.95 -60.63
N ASN A 201 -67.31 35.67 -61.06
CA ASN A 201 -67.80 35.30 -62.39
C ASN A 201 -69.33 35.30 -62.46
N LEU A 202 -70.04 34.96 -61.39
CA LEU A 202 -71.47 35.02 -61.29
C LEU A 202 -71.96 36.47 -61.26
N GLU A 203 -71.30 37.36 -60.54
CA GLU A 203 -71.58 38.80 -60.51
C GLU A 203 -71.43 39.45 -61.93
N ARG A 204 -70.40 39.04 -62.69
CA ARG A 204 -70.23 39.57 -64.08
C ARG A 204 -71.27 39.07 -65.06
N ARG A 205 -72.06 38.01 -64.79
CA ARG A 205 -73.08 37.46 -65.65
C ARG A 205 -74.48 37.99 -65.35
N ARG A 206 -74.62 38.78 -64.28
CA ARG A 206 -75.86 39.54 -63.94
C ARG A 206 -75.79 40.95 -64.52
#